data_636a6c6ab222f6355cea69186bd35fa7
#
_entry.id   636a6c6ab222f6355cea69186bd35fa7
#
_cell.length_a   1.000
_cell.length_b   1.000
_cell.length_c   1.000
_cell.angle_alpha   90.00
_cell.angle_beta   90.00
_cell.angle_gamma   90.00
#
_symmetry.space_group_name_H-M   'P 1'
#
loop_
_entity.id
_entity.type
_entity.pdbx_description
1 polymer ?
#
loop_
_entity_poly.entity_id
_entity_poly.type
_entity_poly.pdbx_seq_one_letter_code
_entity_poly.pdbx_strand_id
1 'polypeptide(L)'
;PKALEGGKGYYPKLGLMYVAAWYERATGNTPVFIDCPPEGINEHELLKQVEKLQPDMVAMSIMTFNLLDALQTSESLKQKHPNIKICLGGPHVNMYPKETLSQPNIDYVVFGEGEKIFTELITSLEKDISDPQSLQAIKGLGWKKNGTSHINQAQTELLDLDELPFPARHLVDVSKYKHIIGEGRQFFSIQATRGCPAACTFCDIRQTKFRCRSPESVVDEIEQLVHMGVDDLFFVDDTITINKKNLIDTCNLIIERGIKVNYKISARVDTINEEVLLALKKSGCYRIHFGIESASPRHLKYLQKGQTPEKVERACKMTRKAGIGFFAYMMIGIPHETREEMLATVDFAKNLKPDYAQFSICTPYPKTELYQQMRDEGIVTEDYWQDFAERPRVDFKIQF
;
A
#
# COMPACT_ATOMS: atom_id res chain seq x y z
N PRO A 1 -25.44 -5.61 6.46
CA PRO A 1 -25.86 -4.79 7.61
C PRO A 1 -25.96 -3.33 7.15
N LYS A 2 -27.00 -2.61 7.60
CA LYS A 2 -27.27 -1.21 7.26
C LYS A 2 -26.09 -0.23 7.48
N ALA A 3 -25.07 -0.62 8.23
CA ALA A 3 -23.84 0.13 8.44
C ALA A 3 -22.94 0.27 7.18
N LEU A 4 -23.20 -0.51 6.13
CA LEU A 4 -22.44 -0.47 4.87
C LEU A 4 -23.22 0.19 3.71
N GLU A 5 -24.48 0.53 3.91
CA GLU A 5 -25.33 1.13 2.89
C GLU A 5 -25.16 2.65 2.79
N GLY A 6 -23.97 3.18 2.69
CA GLY A 6 -23.80 4.62 2.49
C GLY A 6 -22.39 5.15 2.69
N GLY A 7 -21.45 4.33 3.10
CA GLY A 7 -20.09 4.78 3.37
C GLY A 7 -19.10 4.27 2.35
N LYS A 8 -18.80 5.00 1.28
CA LYS A 8 -17.56 4.81 0.53
C LYS A 8 -16.42 5.35 1.40
N GLY A 9 -15.53 4.47 1.88
CA GLY A 9 -14.28 4.89 2.51
C GLY A 9 -13.24 5.16 1.43
N TYR A 10 -12.55 6.29 1.53
CA TYR A 10 -11.44 6.62 0.64
C TYR A 10 -10.16 6.72 1.46
N TYR A 11 -9.14 5.99 1.03
CA TYR A 11 -7.80 6.09 1.59
C TYR A 11 -6.94 7.01 0.73
N PRO A 12 -6.18 7.93 1.35
CA PRO A 12 -5.28 8.79 0.60
C PRO A 12 -4.21 7.97 -0.13
N LYS A 13 -3.84 8.42 -1.33
CA LYS A 13 -2.80 7.79 -2.15
C LYS A 13 -1.41 8.18 -1.67
N LEU A 14 -1.06 7.72 -0.47
CA LEU A 14 0.13 8.16 0.27
C LEU A 14 1.42 8.03 -0.55
N GLY A 15 1.61 6.93 -1.29
CA GLY A 15 2.79 6.74 -2.14
C GLY A 15 2.94 7.85 -3.21
N LEU A 16 1.85 8.22 -3.89
CA LEU A 16 1.88 9.35 -4.85
C LEU A 16 2.12 10.69 -4.17
N MET A 17 1.61 10.89 -2.96
CA MET A 17 1.86 12.12 -2.20
C MET A 17 3.33 12.24 -1.77
N TYR A 18 4.02 11.13 -1.47
CA TYR A 18 5.48 11.13 -1.24
C TYR A 18 6.25 11.47 -2.52
N VAL A 19 5.86 10.90 -3.65
CA VAL A 19 6.46 11.24 -4.97
C VAL A 19 6.28 12.73 -5.26
N ALA A 20 5.07 13.27 -5.08
CA ALA A 20 4.78 14.68 -5.29
C ALA A 20 5.62 15.59 -4.36
N ALA A 21 5.69 15.27 -3.07
CA ALA A 21 6.46 16.03 -2.08
C ALA A 21 7.97 16.01 -2.38
N TRP A 22 8.50 14.86 -2.82
CA TRP A 22 9.90 14.75 -3.22
C TRP A 22 10.18 15.61 -4.46
N TYR A 23 9.30 15.56 -5.45
CA TYR A 23 9.40 16.39 -6.65
C TYR A 23 9.36 17.88 -6.32
N GLU A 24 8.43 18.33 -5.47
CA GLU A 24 8.35 19.74 -5.03
C GLU A 24 9.65 20.18 -4.35
N ARG A 25 10.16 19.38 -3.41
CA ARG A 25 11.41 19.69 -2.70
C ARG A 25 12.62 19.77 -3.64
N ALA A 26 12.69 18.89 -4.62
CA ALA A 26 13.83 18.81 -5.53
C ALA A 26 13.83 19.85 -6.64
N THR A 27 12.65 20.28 -7.10
CA THR A 27 12.52 21.16 -8.28
C THR A 27 11.96 22.54 -7.95
N GLY A 28 11.27 22.70 -6.83
CA GLY A 28 10.50 23.92 -6.51
C GLY A 28 9.18 24.04 -7.27
N ASN A 29 8.85 23.08 -8.15
CA ASN A 29 7.60 23.08 -8.93
C ASN A 29 6.53 22.25 -8.20
N THR A 30 5.27 22.69 -8.27
CA THR A 30 4.13 22.00 -7.66
C THR A 30 3.38 21.19 -8.74
N PRO A 31 3.26 19.85 -8.60
CA PRO A 31 2.48 19.05 -9.53
C PRO A 31 0.99 19.20 -9.28
N VAL A 32 0.16 19.00 -10.29
CA VAL A 32 -1.28 18.85 -10.10
C VAL A 32 -1.56 17.41 -9.63
N PHE A 33 -2.25 17.28 -8.50
CA PHE A 33 -2.64 16.00 -7.94
C PHE A 33 -4.16 15.80 -8.06
N ILE A 34 -4.58 14.68 -8.66
CA ILE A 34 -6.00 14.35 -8.84
C ILE A 34 -6.26 12.96 -8.24
N ASP A 35 -7.07 12.89 -7.19
CA ASP A 35 -7.55 11.63 -6.63
C ASP A 35 -9.03 11.43 -6.99
N CYS A 36 -9.26 10.78 -8.13
CA CYS A 36 -10.58 10.68 -8.75
C CYS A 36 -11.68 10.14 -7.82
N PRO A 37 -11.49 9.07 -7.03
CA PRO A 37 -12.56 8.51 -6.22
C PRO A 37 -13.11 9.46 -5.13
N PRO A 38 -12.29 10.10 -4.27
CA PRO A 38 -12.80 11.04 -3.27
C PRO A 38 -13.32 12.35 -3.88
N GLU A 39 -12.80 12.73 -5.06
CA GLU A 39 -13.27 13.89 -5.81
C GLU A 39 -14.57 13.63 -6.59
N GLY A 40 -14.99 12.38 -6.72
CA GLY A 40 -16.14 11.99 -7.54
C GLY A 40 -15.91 12.17 -9.04
N ILE A 41 -14.64 12.23 -9.47
CA ILE A 41 -14.22 12.46 -10.85
C ILE A 41 -14.31 11.16 -11.63
N ASN A 42 -15.11 11.12 -12.69
CA ASN A 42 -15.15 10.03 -13.66
C ASN A 42 -14.17 10.30 -14.83
N GLU A 43 -14.01 9.33 -15.73
CA GLU A 43 -13.08 9.44 -16.86
C GLU A 43 -13.34 10.69 -17.73
N HIS A 44 -14.62 11.00 -18.02
CA HIS A 44 -14.98 12.16 -18.84
C HIS A 44 -14.55 13.49 -18.19
N GLU A 45 -14.75 13.60 -16.87
CA GLU A 45 -14.35 14.79 -16.11
C GLU A 45 -12.83 14.89 -15.99
N LEU A 46 -12.14 13.75 -15.81
CA LEU A 46 -10.68 13.70 -15.83
C LEU A 46 -10.12 14.21 -17.16
N LEU A 47 -10.66 13.74 -18.29
CA LEU A 47 -10.23 14.19 -19.62
C LEU A 47 -10.44 15.69 -19.83
N LYS A 48 -11.55 16.27 -19.32
CA LYS A 48 -11.77 17.72 -19.36
C LYS A 48 -10.74 18.49 -18.53
N GLN A 49 -10.39 17.96 -17.35
CA GLN A 49 -9.37 18.61 -16.53
C GLN A 49 -8.01 18.58 -17.20
N VAL A 50 -7.62 17.44 -17.79
CA VAL A 50 -6.35 17.30 -18.53
C VAL A 50 -6.33 18.24 -19.74
N GLU A 51 -7.45 18.36 -20.48
CA GLU A 51 -7.58 19.30 -21.59
C GLU A 51 -7.37 20.76 -21.16
N LYS A 52 -7.90 21.14 -19.99
CA LYS A 52 -7.70 22.49 -19.43
C LYS A 52 -6.28 22.72 -18.93
N LEU A 53 -5.67 21.72 -18.32
CA LEU A 53 -4.33 21.80 -17.70
C LEU A 53 -3.21 21.72 -18.74
N GLN A 54 -3.43 21.04 -19.87
CA GLN A 54 -2.43 20.79 -20.92
C GLN A 54 -1.08 20.28 -20.37
N PRO A 55 -1.08 19.22 -19.54
CA PRO A 55 0.17 18.75 -18.96
C PRO A 55 1.03 18.01 -20.00
N ASP A 56 2.35 18.09 -19.87
CA ASP A 56 3.29 17.33 -20.70
C ASP A 56 3.26 15.83 -20.35
N MET A 57 2.95 15.52 -19.08
CA MET A 57 2.92 14.13 -18.59
C MET A 57 1.75 13.89 -17.62
N VAL A 58 1.15 12.70 -17.72
CA VAL A 58 0.26 12.13 -16.71
C VAL A 58 0.93 10.91 -16.10
N ALA A 59 1.10 10.92 -14.78
CA ALA A 59 1.63 9.81 -14.01
C ALA A 59 0.54 9.14 -13.16
N MET A 60 0.47 7.81 -13.17
CA MET A 60 -0.54 7.05 -12.42
C MET A 60 0.12 5.93 -11.60
N SER A 61 -0.35 5.74 -10.37
CA SER A 61 0.04 4.60 -9.53
C SER A 61 -1.02 3.51 -9.66
N ILE A 62 -0.58 2.30 -10.03
CA ILE A 62 -1.48 1.19 -10.36
C ILE A 62 -1.21 -0.06 -9.51
N MET A 63 -2.30 -0.72 -9.18
CA MET A 63 -2.34 -2.09 -8.67
C MET A 63 -2.90 -3.02 -9.76
N THR A 64 -2.70 -4.32 -9.63
CA THR A 64 -3.15 -5.28 -10.65
C THR A 64 -4.66 -5.20 -10.93
N PHE A 65 -5.48 -4.92 -9.92
CA PHE A 65 -6.93 -4.86 -10.07
C PHE A 65 -7.44 -3.62 -10.83
N ASN A 66 -6.66 -2.54 -10.95
CA ASN A 66 -7.04 -1.35 -11.70
C ASN A 66 -6.17 -1.11 -12.95
N LEU A 67 -5.43 -2.14 -13.38
CA LEU A 67 -4.61 -2.07 -14.59
C LEU A 67 -5.45 -1.70 -15.82
N LEU A 68 -6.60 -2.36 -16.00
CA LEU A 68 -7.47 -2.12 -17.16
C LEU A 68 -7.98 -0.68 -17.20
N ASP A 69 -8.39 -0.12 -16.06
CA ASP A 69 -8.84 1.26 -15.97
C ASP A 69 -7.72 2.24 -16.35
N ALA A 70 -6.49 1.96 -15.90
CA ALA A 70 -5.34 2.80 -16.24
C ALA A 70 -4.98 2.72 -17.73
N LEU A 71 -5.06 1.54 -18.35
CA LEU A 71 -4.81 1.37 -19.79
C LEU A 71 -5.88 2.06 -20.62
N GLN A 72 -7.16 1.93 -20.26
CA GLN A 72 -8.26 2.63 -20.91
C GLN A 72 -8.09 4.16 -20.79
N THR A 73 -7.79 4.66 -19.59
CA THR A 73 -7.51 6.10 -19.36
C THR A 73 -6.34 6.56 -20.22
N SER A 74 -5.26 5.77 -20.31
CA SER A 74 -4.10 6.08 -21.13
C SER A 74 -4.46 6.17 -22.62
N GLU A 75 -5.29 5.26 -23.11
CA GLU A 75 -5.79 5.28 -24.50
C GLU A 75 -6.62 6.53 -24.77
N SER A 76 -7.58 6.85 -23.90
CA SER A 76 -8.45 8.02 -24.03
C SER A 76 -7.64 9.33 -24.00
N LEU A 77 -6.60 9.40 -23.14
CA LEU A 77 -5.69 10.54 -23.09
C LEU A 77 -4.88 10.69 -24.39
N LYS A 78 -4.31 9.60 -24.90
CA LYS A 78 -3.51 9.63 -26.14
C LYS A 78 -4.35 9.92 -27.39
N GLN A 79 -5.61 9.50 -27.43
CA GLN A 79 -6.53 9.83 -28.53
C GLN A 79 -6.81 11.34 -28.62
N LYS A 80 -6.96 12.02 -27.47
CA LYS A 80 -7.20 13.46 -27.41
C LYS A 80 -5.93 14.30 -27.47
N HIS A 81 -4.87 13.81 -26.84
CA HIS A 81 -3.59 14.49 -26.67
C HIS A 81 -2.44 13.56 -27.10
N PRO A 82 -2.18 13.37 -28.41
CA PRO A 82 -1.21 12.37 -28.89
C PRO A 82 0.21 12.53 -28.34
N ASN A 83 0.60 13.75 -27.99
CA ASN A 83 1.94 14.07 -27.49
C ASN A 83 2.12 13.89 -25.97
N ILE A 84 1.01 13.77 -25.22
CA ILE A 84 1.08 13.60 -23.76
C ILE A 84 1.89 12.37 -23.40
N LYS A 85 2.77 12.46 -22.41
CA LYS A 85 3.52 11.33 -21.92
C LYS A 85 2.76 10.61 -20.80
N ILE A 86 2.74 9.30 -20.85
CA ILE A 86 2.10 8.46 -19.81
C ILE A 86 3.16 7.70 -19.05
N CYS A 87 3.19 7.90 -17.74
CA CYS A 87 4.07 7.21 -16.81
C CYS A 87 3.26 6.37 -15.82
N LEU A 88 3.55 5.07 -15.72
CA LEU A 88 2.92 4.20 -14.74
C LEU A 88 3.92 3.79 -13.66
N GLY A 89 3.46 3.73 -12.41
CA GLY A 89 4.21 3.23 -11.27
C GLY A 89 3.31 2.42 -10.32
N GLY A 90 3.84 2.03 -9.16
CA GLY A 90 3.09 1.34 -8.13
C GLY A 90 3.24 -0.19 -8.15
N PRO A 91 2.49 -0.90 -7.27
CA PRO A 91 2.69 -2.32 -7.00
C PRO A 91 2.64 -3.23 -8.23
N HIS A 92 1.72 -2.99 -9.18
CA HIS A 92 1.67 -3.78 -10.41
C HIS A 92 2.95 -3.64 -11.24
N VAL A 93 3.42 -2.40 -11.40
CA VAL A 93 4.64 -2.11 -12.16
C VAL A 93 5.88 -2.72 -11.51
N ASN A 94 5.94 -2.77 -10.18
CA ASN A 94 7.02 -3.44 -9.44
C ASN A 94 7.12 -4.94 -9.80
N MET A 95 5.99 -5.58 -10.07
CA MET A 95 5.94 -7.00 -10.42
C MET A 95 6.15 -7.27 -11.91
N TYR A 96 5.63 -6.37 -12.75
CA TYR A 96 5.55 -6.55 -14.21
C TYR A 96 5.99 -5.29 -14.99
N PRO A 97 7.22 -4.76 -14.76
CA PRO A 97 7.64 -3.51 -15.40
C PRO A 97 7.74 -3.63 -16.93
N LYS A 98 8.22 -4.77 -17.42
CA LYS A 98 8.40 -5.03 -18.86
C LYS A 98 7.05 -5.17 -19.55
N GLU A 99 6.16 -5.97 -19.00
CA GLU A 99 4.82 -6.25 -19.53
C GLU A 99 3.98 -4.97 -19.53
N THR A 100 4.06 -4.18 -18.45
CA THR A 100 3.36 -2.89 -18.35
C THR A 100 3.90 -1.89 -19.39
N LEU A 101 5.23 -1.79 -19.55
CA LEU A 101 5.81 -0.91 -20.53
C LEU A 101 5.48 -1.36 -21.96
N SER A 102 5.29 -2.65 -22.22
CA SER A 102 4.95 -3.16 -23.55
C SER A 102 3.55 -2.72 -24.00
N GLN A 103 2.66 -2.38 -23.07
CA GLN A 103 1.29 -1.99 -23.39
C GLN A 103 1.27 -0.75 -24.31
N PRO A 104 0.30 -0.65 -25.24
CA PRO A 104 0.10 0.56 -26.04
C PRO A 104 -0.08 1.79 -25.15
N ASN A 105 0.30 2.96 -25.66
CA ASN A 105 0.08 4.25 -24.99
C ASN A 105 0.84 4.50 -23.68
N ILE A 106 1.72 3.58 -23.25
CA ILE A 106 2.59 3.76 -22.08
C ILE A 106 3.99 4.16 -22.57
N ASP A 107 4.50 5.29 -22.10
CA ASP A 107 5.83 5.83 -22.48
C ASP A 107 6.89 5.44 -21.45
N TYR A 108 6.53 5.49 -20.16
CA TYR A 108 7.45 5.26 -19.04
C TYR A 108 6.83 4.38 -17.98
N VAL A 109 7.68 3.63 -17.28
CA VAL A 109 7.31 2.92 -16.05
C VAL A 109 8.36 3.17 -14.97
N VAL A 110 7.90 3.37 -13.74
CA VAL A 110 8.74 3.55 -12.55
C VAL A 110 8.51 2.39 -11.60
N PHE A 111 9.56 1.63 -11.30
CA PHE A 111 9.52 0.48 -10.39
C PHE A 111 10.57 0.58 -9.28
N GLY A 112 10.21 0.12 -8.09
CA GLY A 112 10.92 0.38 -6.84
C GLY A 112 10.28 1.53 -6.06
N GLU A 113 11.08 2.28 -5.29
CA GLU A 113 10.64 3.49 -4.58
C GLU A 113 10.67 4.68 -5.54
N GLY A 114 9.48 5.17 -5.87
CA GLY A 114 9.29 6.08 -7.00
C GLY A 114 9.75 7.52 -6.76
N GLU A 115 9.98 7.95 -5.52
CA GLU A 115 10.19 9.36 -5.15
C GLU A 115 11.35 9.98 -5.94
N LYS A 116 12.53 9.38 -5.86
CA LYS A 116 13.72 9.85 -6.55
C LYS A 116 13.67 9.55 -8.06
N ILE A 117 13.26 8.33 -8.41
CA ILE A 117 13.24 7.85 -9.81
C ILE A 117 12.36 8.72 -10.69
N PHE A 118 11.14 9.04 -10.22
CA PHE A 118 10.20 9.88 -10.97
C PHE A 118 10.75 11.31 -11.15
N THR A 119 11.34 11.87 -10.10
CA THR A 119 11.93 13.21 -10.18
C THR A 119 13.13 13.26 -11.13
N GLU A 120 14.00 12.24 -11.13
CA GLU A 120 15.12 12.12 -12.08
C GLU A 120 14.62 12.02 -13.52
N LEU A 121 13.52 11.27 -13.76
CA LEU A 121 12.87 11.19 -15.08
C LEU A 121 12.43 12.59 -15.54
N ILE A 122 11.61 13.30 -14.73
CA ILE A 122 11.08 14.61 -15.11
C ILE A 122 12.20 15.60 -15.38
N THR A 123 13.19 15.68 -14.46
CA THR A 123 14.34 16.59 -14.60
C THR A 123 15.15 16.30 -15.87
N SER A 124 15.27 15.03 -16.25
CA SER A 124 15.96 14.64 -17.49
C SER A 124 15.17 15.08 -18.74
N LEU A 125 13.85 15.00 -18.68
CA LEU A 125 13.00 15.43 -19.80
C LEU A 125 12.94 16.95 -19.95
N GLU A 126 12.88 17.71 -18.85
CA GLU A 126 12.86 19.18 -18.83
C GLU A 126 14.14 19.81 -19.42
N LYS A 127 15.28 19.15 -19.24
CA LYS A 127 16.57 19.63 -19.75
C LYS A 127 16.78 19.34 -21.25
N ASP A 128 15.76 18.84 -21.93
CA ASP A 128 15.84 18.36 -23.31
C ASP A 128 16.95 17.30 -23.53
N ILE A 129 17.37 16.70 -22.40
CA ILE A 129 18.29 15.58 -22.37
C ILE A 129 17.46 14.29 -22.55
N SER A 130 16.65 14.25 -23.60
CA SER A 130 16.05 12.99 -24.10
C SER A 130 17.11 12.07 -24.72
N ASP A 131 18.38 12.32 -24.40
CA ASP A 131 19.48 11.46 -24.75
C ASP A 131 19.28 10.10 -24.07
N PRO A 132 19.28 9.01 -24.83
CA PRO A 132 19.17 7.65 -24.30
C PRO A 132 20.09 7.34 -23.12
N GLN A 133 21.29 7.93 -23.10
CA GLN A 133 22.27 7.70 -22.03
C GLN A 133 21.79 8.23 -20.69
N SER A 134 21.15 9.41 -20.66
CA SER A 134 20.60 10.00 -19.43
C SER A 134 19.47 9.15 -18.85
N LEU A 135 18.54 8.69 -19.68
CA LEU A 135 17.46 7.80 -19.23
C LEU A 135 17.96 6.42 -18.80
N GLN A 136 18.97 5.89 -19.49
CA GLN A 136 19.56 4.58 -19.16
C GLN A 136 20.26 4.57 -17.80
N ALA A 137 20.73 5.71 -17.31
CA ALA A 137 21.39 5.82 -16.02
C ALA A 137 20.41 5.76 -14.84
N ILE A 138 19.11 6.02 -15.04
CA ILE A 138 18.09 6.06 -13.98
C ILE A 138 17.69 4.63 -13.60
N LYS A 139 18.19 4.14 -12.47
CA LYS A 139 17.81 2.81 -11.95
C LYS A 139 16.33 2.80 -11.57
N GLY A 140 15.60 1.72 -11.91
CA GLY A 140 14.18 1.59 -11.64
C GLY A 140 13.27 2.27 -12.68
N LEU A 141 13.83 2.75 -13.80
CA LEU A 141 13.09 3.33 -14.92
C LEU A 141 12.97 2.34 -16.07
N GLY A 142 11.78 2.23 -16.64
CA GLY A 142 11.55 1.66 -17.97
C GLY A 142 11.04 2.74 -18.91
N TRP A 143 11.46 2.73 -20.17
CA TRP A 143 11.13 3.76 -21.15
C TRP A 143 11.09 3.23 -22.58
N LYS A 144 10.35 3.89 -23.47
CA LYS A 144 10.28 3.57 -24.90
C LYS A 144 10.99 4.61 -25.75
N LYS A 145 11.73 4.14 -26.75
CA LYS A 145 12.28 4.97 -27.81
C LYS A 145 12.05 4.30 -29.16
N ASN A 146 11.41 5.02 -30.09
CA ASN A 146 11.12 4.53 -31.45
C ASN A 146 10.45 3.14 -31.45
N GLY A 147 9.50 2.91 -30.52
CA GLY A 147 8.81 1.63 -30.38
C GLY A 147 9.57 0.55 -29.63
N THR A 148 10.84 0.74 -29.30
CA THR A 148 11.65 -0.22 -28.53
C THR A 148 11.56 0.08 -27.04
N SER A 149 11.24 -0.95 -26.25
CA SER A 149 11.20 -0.87 -24.78
C SER A 149 12.57 -1.13 -24.17
N HIS A 150 12.94 -0.32 -23.21
CA HIS A 150 14.16 -0.43 -22.40
C HIS A 150 13.78 -0.54 -20.94
N ILE A 151 14.35 -1.51 -20.22
CA ILE A 151 14.19 -1.67 -18.78
C ILE A 151 15.57 -1.55 -18.14
N ASN A 152 15.75 -0.53 -17.33
CA ASN A 152 17.00 -0.31 -16.62
C ASN A 152 17.15 -1.27 -15.43
N GLN A 153 18.31 -1.30 -14.81
CA GLN A 153 18.53 -2.08 -13.59
C GLN A 153 17.60 -1.60 -12.48
N ALA A 154 17.16 -2.52 -11.63
CA ALA A 154 16.38 -2.18 -10.45
C ALA A 154 17.18 -1.30 -9.48
N GLN A 155 16.47 -0.45 -8.73
CA GLN A 155 17.06 0.32 -7.65
C GLN A 155 17.52 -0.63 -6.53
N THR A 156 18.76 -0.50 -6.11
CA THR A 156 19.36 -1.31 -5.03
C THR A 156 19.55 -0.51 -3.75
N GLU A 157 19.68 0.81 -3.87
CA GLU A 157 19.83 1.72 -2.75
C GLU A 157 18.47 2.26 -2.36
N LEU A 158 18.09 2.03 -1.11
CA LEU A 158 16.85 2.51 -0.53
C LEU A 158 17.13 3.79 0.26
N LEU A 159 16.25 4.77 0.12
CA LEU A 159 16.35 6.04 0.85
C LEU A 159 16.24 5.83 2.36
N ASP A 160 16.92 6.67 3.13
CA ASP A 160 16.59 6.85 4.53
C ASP A 160 15.17 7.44 4.61
N LEU A 161 14.32 6.89 5.47
CA LEU A 161 12.94 7.35 5.55
C LEU A 161 12.81 8.74 6.19
N ASP A 162 13.80 9.18 6.98
CA ASP A 162 13.85 10.53 7.54
C ASP A 162 14.28 11.58 6.51
N GLU A 163 14.90 11.17 5.40
CA GLU A 163 15.16 12.07 4.27
C GLU A 163 13.92 12.36 3.43
N LEU A 164 12.85 11.56 3.55
CA LEU A 164 11.61 11.81 2.82
C LEU A 164 10.91 13.05 3.36
N PRO A 165 10.47 14.00 2.52
CA PRO A 165 9.56 15.03 2.95
C PRO A 165 8.23 14.41 3.38
N PHE A 166 7.48 15.09 4.24
CA PHE A 166 6.10 14.64 4.51
C PHE A 166 5.27 14.62 3.25
N PRO A 167 4.32 13.70 3.12
CA PRO A 167 3.46 13.61 1.94
C PRO A 167 2.80 14.94 1.61
N ALA A 168 2.69 15.29 0.33
CA ALA A 168 2.14 16.55 -0.15
C ALA A 168 0.61 16.65 0.06
N ARG A 169 0.18 16.70 1.32
CA ARG A 169 -1.24 16.72 1.72
C ARG A 169 -1.95 18.02 1.38
N HIS A 170 -1.19 19.11 1.18
CA HIS A 170 -1.70 20.39 0.71
C HIS A 170 -2.28 20.34 -0.72
N LEU A 171 -1.98 19.28 -1.46
CA LEU A 171 -2.50 19.06 -2.81
C LEU A 171 -3.90 18.41 -2.83
N VAL A 172 -4.44 18.04 -1.68
CA VAL A 172 -5.74 17.36 -1.56
C VAL A 172 -6.63 18.00 -0.50
N ASP A 173 -7.94 17.85 -0.69
CA ASP A 173 -8.91 18.20 0.35
C ASP A 173 -9.02 17.05 1.35
N VAL A 174 -8.36 17.21 2.50
CA VAL A 174 -8.31 16.21 3.58
C VAL A 174 -9.71 15.81 4.05
N SER A 175 -10.71 16.71 3.97
CA SER A 175 -12.09 16.46 4.42
C SER A 175 -12.83 15.38 3.62
N LYS A 176 -12.34 15.07 2.41
CA LYS A 176 -12.92 14.05 1.53
C LYS A 176 -12.51 12.62 1.87
N TYR A 177 -11.51 12.44 2.72
CA TYR A 177 -11.04 11.11 3.13
C TYR A 177 -11.78 10.67 4.40
N LYS A 178 -12.42 9.51 4.30
CA LYS A 178 -13.21 8.93 5.39
C LYS A 178 -12.94 7.45 5.49
N HIS A 179 -12.83 6.98 6.72
CA HIS A 179 -12.72 5.55 6.98
C HIS A 179 -14.13 4.93 7.10
N ILE A 180 -14.34 3.76 6.47
CA ILE A 180 -15.66 3.06 6.50
C ILE A 180 -16.11 2.76 7.94
N ILE A 181 -15.17 2.47 8.84
CA ILE A 181 -15.41 2.11 10.25
C ILE A 181 -14.93 3.25 11.18
N GLY A 182 -14.93 4.49 10.72
CA GLY A 182 -14.28 5.62 11.39
C GLY A 182 -15.20 6.50 12.27
N GLU A 183 -16.44 6.10 12.52
CA GLU A 183 -17.36 6.83 13.41
C GLU A 183 -17.51 8.35 13.10
N GLY A 184 -17.31 8.73 11.83
CA GLY A 184 -17.45 10.13 11.38
C GLY A 184 -16.25 11.04 11.66
N ARG A 185 -15.14 10.50 12.17
CA ARG A 185 -13.91 11.26 12.42
C ARG A 185 -13.19 11.64 11.12
N GLN A 186 -12.47 12.76 11.17
CA GLN A 186 -11.58 13.17 10.08
C GLN A 186 -10.37 12.24 10.03
N PHE A 187 -10.30 11.48 8.95
CA PHE A 187 -9.34 10.37 8.82
C PHE A 187 -8.20 10.69 7.86
N PHE A 188 -7.00 10.25 8.20
CA PHE A 188 -5.89 10.19 7.25
C PHE A 188 -4.92 9.03 7.53
N SER A 189 -4.06 8.72 6.55
CA SER A 189 -3.02 7.69 6.69
C SER A 189 -1.67 8.32 7.01
N ILE A 190 -0.86 7.58 7.78
CA ILE A 190 0.55 7.89 8.07
C ILE A 190 1.38 6.62 7.91
N GLN A 191 2.66 6.77 7.60
CA GLN A 191 3.62 5.67 7.48
C GLN A 191 4.87 5.96 8.30
N ALA A 192 5.15 5.12 9.28
CA ALA A 192 6.35 5.22 10.13
C ALA A 192 7.46 4.24 9.69
N THR A 193 7.11 3.17 8.97
CA THR A 193 8.05 2.13 8.58
C THR A 193 7.79 1.65 7.16
N ARG A 194 8.81 1.09 6.50
CA ARG A 194 8.67 0.37 5.22
C ARG A 194 9.36 -0.98 5.29
N GLY A 195 8.74 -1.98 4.69
CA GLY A 195 9.24 -3.35 4.59
C GLY A 195 8.87 -4.23 5.77
N CYS A 196 9.00 -5.53 5.58
CA CYS A 196 8.68 -6.55 6.59
C CYS A 196 9.67 -7.72 6.51
N PRO A 197 10.35 -8.09 7.62
CA PRO A 197 11.28 -9.21 7.63
C PRO A 197 10.59 -10.58 7.73
N ALA A 198 9.25 -10.60 7.91
CA ALA A 198 8.51 -11.84 8.04
C ALA A 198 8.49 -12.65 6.73
N ALA A 199 8.36 -13.97 6.85
CA ALA A 199 8.45 -14.91 5.73
C ALA A 199 7.09 -15.43 5.25
N CYS A 200 6.00 -14.68 5.47
CA CYS A 200 4.66 -15.12 5.08
C CYS A 200 4.58 -15.37 3.56
N THR A 201 4.20 -16.60 3.16
CA THR A 201 4.28 -17.02 1.75
C THR A 201 3.29 -16.30 0.83
N PHE A 202 2.17 -15.80 1.37
CA PHE A 202 1.13 -15.10 0.63
C PHE A 202 1.39 -13.60 0.43
N CYS A 203 2.47 -13.05 1.05
CA CYS A 203 2.72 -11.62 1.11
C CYS A 203 3.76 -11.18 0.08
N ASP A 204 3.46 -10.14 -0.67
CA ASP A 204 4.33 -9.55 -1.72
C ASP A 204 5.52 -8.76 -1.14
N ILE A 205 5.42 -8.30 0.11
CA ILE A 205 6.53 -7.62 0.83
C ILE A 205 7.35 -8.57 1.72
N ARG A 206 7.20 -9.87 1.53
CA ARG A 206 7.92 -10.91 2.26
C ARG A 206 9.44 -10.68 2.26
N GLN A 207 10.06 -10.73 3.45
CA GLN A 207 11.52 -10.65 3.64
C GLN A 207 12.16 -9.39 3.01
N THR A 208 11.42 -8.29 2.95
CA THR A 208 11.96 -7.01 2.50
C THR A 208 12.73 -6.29 3.61
N LYS A 209 13.67 -5.42 3.22
CA LYS A 209 14.47 -4.66 4.18
C LYS A 209 13.58 -3.72 5.00
N PHE A 210 13.51 -3.99 6.30
CA PHE A 210 12.77 -3.17 7.25
C PHE A 210 13.54 -1.89 7.58
N ARG A 211 12.86 -0.74 7.50
CA ARG A 211 13.39 0.59 7.86
C ARG A 211 12.34 1.35 8.66
N CYS A 212 12.80 2.16 9.61
CA CYS A 212 11.94 3.03 10.43
C CYS A 212 12.31 4.49 10.21
N ARG A 213 11.34 5.35 10.31
CA ARG A 213 11.55 6.78 10.58
C ARG A 213 11.91 6.97 12.06
N SER A 214 12.58 8.08 12.38
CA SER A 214 12.79 8.50 13.77
C SER A 214 11.46 8.81 14.46
N PRO A 215 11.36 8.62 15.79
CA PRO A 215 10.19 9.03 16.55
C PRO A 215 9.83 10.50 16.33
N GLU A 216 10.83 11.38 16.28
CA GLU A 216 10.68 12.81 16.04
C GLU A 216 10.01 13.09 14.70
N SER A 217 10.50 12.49 13.62
CA SER A 217 9.94 12.66 12.28
C SER A 217 8.47 12.18 12.20
N VAL A 218 8.15 11.06 12.85
CA VAL A 218 6.77 10.54 12.88
C VAL A 218 5.86 11.48 13.67
N VAL A 219 6.31 11.97 14.83
CA VAL A 219 5.49 12.82 15.72
C VAL A 219 5.32 14.22 15.13
N ASP A 220 6.33 14.77 14.46
CA ASP A 220 6.22 16.05 13.72
C ASP A 220 5.14 15.96 12.63
N GLU A 221 5.06 14.83 11.92
CA GLU A 221 4.01 14.61 10.92
C GLU A 221 2.63 14.44 11.56
N ILE A 222 2.52 13.75 12.70
CA ILE A 222 1.27 13.65 13.46
C ILE A 222 0.80 15.04 13.89
N GLU A 223 1.68 15.87 14.38
CA GLU A 223 1.39 17.24 14.79
C GLU A 223 0.85 18.09 13.63
N GLN A 224 1.48 17.97 12.46
CA GLN A 224 1.00 18.62 11.24
C GLN A 224 -0.43 18.15 10.88
N LEU A 225 -0.70 16.84 10.93
CA LEU A 225 -2.02 16.29 10.64
C LEU A 225 -3.08 16.76 11.63
N VAL A 226 -2.77 16.82 12.91
CA VAL A 226 -3.66 17.34 13.95
C VAL A 226 -3.99 18.83 13.71
N HIS A 227 -2.99 19.64 13.31
CA HIS A 227 -3.23 21.05 12.93
C HIS A 227 -4.09 21.19 11.67
N MET A 228 -4.09 20.18 10.78
CA MET A 228 -5.00 20.11 9.63
C MET A 228 -6.43 19.63 10.00
N GLY A 229 -6.70 19.38 11.28
CA GLY A 229 -8.02 18.92 11.77
C GLY A 229 -8.21 17.39 11.68
N VAL A 230 -7.16 16.63 11.45
CA VAL A 230 -7.23 15.16 11.47
C VAL A 230 -7.19 14.67 12.91
N ASP A 231 -8.16 13.84 13.29
CA ASP A 231 -8.32 13.30 14.65
C ASP A 231 -8.33 11.77 14.71
N ASP A 232 -8.29 11.10 13.54
CA ASP A 232 -8.18 9.64 13.42
C ASP A 232 -7.09 9.25 12.39
N LEU A 233 -6.04 8.58 12.85
CA LEU A 233 -4.95 8.14 11.99
C LEU A 233 -4.95 6.61 11.79
N PHE A 234 -4.53 6.18 10.61
CA PHE A 234 -4.15 4.80 10.38
C PHE A 234 -2.70 4.70 9.96
N PHE A 235 -1.89 4.05 10.78
CA PHE A 235 -0.56 3.66 10.40
C PHE A 235 -0.64 2.51 9.39
N VAL A 236 -0.39 2.86 8.12
CA VAL A 236 -0.46 1.91 6.99
C VAL A 236 0.82 1.09 6.82
N ASP A 237 1.54 0.96 7.90
CA ASP A 237 2.78 0.17 7.98
C ASP A 237 2.50 -1.31 7.79
N ASP A 238 3.43 -2.01 7.17
CA ASP A 238 3.37 -3.46 7.01
C ASP A 238 3.36 -4.18 8.37
N THR A 239 4.18 -3.73 9.30
CA THR A 239 4.16 -4.15 10.72
C THR A 239 4.99 -3.17 11.57
N ILE A 240 4.38 -2.11 12.07
CA ILE A 240 5.06 -1.09 12.89
C ILE A 240 5.69 -1.65 14.18
N THR A 241 5.17 -2.76 14.68
CA THR A 241 5.58 -3.38 15.96
C THR A 241 6.86 -4.22 15.88
N ILE A 242 7.53 -4.29 14.74
CA ILE A 242 8.83 -4.98 14.57
C ILE A 242 9.91 -4.30 15.43
N ASN A 243 10.04 -2.99 15.34
CA ASN A 243 10.94 -2.22 16.20
C ASN A 243 10.17 -1.66 17.40
N LYS A 244 10.06 -2.47 18.46
CA LYS A 244 9.32 -2.14 19.68
C LYS A 244 9.84 -0.87 20.34
N LYS A 245 11.17 -0.71 20.39
CA LYS A 245 11.81 0.46 21.01
C LYS A 245 11.38 1.75 20.28
N ASN A 246 11.55 1.80 18.97
CA ASN A 246 11.16 2.95 18.17
C ASN A 246 9.66 3.28 18.33
N LEU A 247 8.79 2.27 18.35
CA LEU A 247 7.35 2.45 18.56
C LEU A 247 7.04 3.02 19.95
N ILE A 248 7.68 2.50 21.00
CA ILE A 248 7.49 2.99 22.38
C ILE A 248 8.01 4.43 22.51
N ASP A 249 9.17 4.74 21.94
CA ASP A 249 9.73 6.09 21.92
C ASP A 249 8.80 7.07 21.18
N THR A 250 8.21 6.66 20.05
CA THR A 250 7.17 7.43 19.33
C THR A 250 5.94 7.68 20.21
N CYS A 251 5.43 6.64 20.89
CA CYS A 251 4.29 6.78 21.81
C CYS A 251 4.60 7.75 22.96
N ASN A 252 5.78 7.65 23.56
CA ASN A 252 6.19 8.51 24.65
C ASN A 252 6.29 9.99 24.19
N LEU A 253 6.84 10.22 23.01
CA LEU A 253 6.97 11.57 22.46
C LEU A 253 5.59 12.19 22.13
N ILE A 254 4.61 11.41 21.64
CA ILE A 254 3.22 11.86 21.50
C ILE A 254 2.64 12.35 22.86
N ILE A 255 2.91 11.59 23.93
CA ILE A 255 2.44 11.91 25.28
C ILE A 255 3.15 13.16 25.82
N GLU A 256 4.48 13.23 25.70
CA GLU A 256 5.30 14.34 26.16
C GLU A 256 4.91 15.67 25.50
N ARG A 257 4.60 15.64 24.18
CA ARG A 257 4.14 16.83 23.44
C ARG A 257 2.66 17.15 23.69
N GLY A 258 1.95 16.32 24.45
CA GLY A 258 0.52 16.52 24.76
C GLY A 258 -0.41 16.42 23.56
N ILE A 259 0.03 15.76 22.49
CA ILE A 259 -0.75 15.62 21.24
C ILE A 259 -1.96 14.73 21.49
N LYS A 260 -3.15 15.22 21.14
CA LYS A 260 -4.42 14.48 21.24
C LYS A 260 -4.81 13.94 19.88
N VAL A 261 -4.62 12.65 19.68
CA VAL A 261 -4.92 11.96 18.44
C VAL A 261 -5.43 10.55 18.73
N ASN A 262 -6.38 10.08 17.96
CA ASN A 262 -6.79 8.68 17.97
C ASN A 262 -6.12 7.99 16.80
N TYR A 263 -5.69 6.74 17.01
CA TYR A 263 -5.08 6.02 15.89
C TYR A 263 -5.23 4.51 16.00
N LYS A 264 -5.04 3.86 14.88
CA LYS A 264 -5.00 2.41 14.72
C LYS A 264 -3.73 1.98 13.98
N ILE A 265 -3.28 0.77 14.26
CA ILE A 265 -2.07 0.18 13.68
C ILE A 265 -2.35 -1.21 13.15
N SER A 266 -1.51 -1.69 12.23
CA SER A 266 -1.41 -3.11 11.88
C SER A 266 -0.27 -3.77 12.64
N ALA A 267 -0.49 -4.98 13.15
CA ALA A 267 0.50 -5.70 13.93
C ALA A 267 0.41 -7.22 13.73
N ARG A 268 1.52 -7.89 13.97
CA ARG A 268 1.57 -9.34 14.15
C ARG A 268 1.35 -9.67 15.63
N VAL A 269 0.66 -10.75 15.91
CA VAL A 269 0.38 -11.17 17.30
C VAL A 269 1.66 -11.52 18.09
N ASP A 270 2.70 -11.98 17.40
CA ASP A 270 3.99 -12.37 17.99
C ASP A 270 4.91 -11.18 18.31
N THR A 271 4.54 -9.96 17.89
CA THR A 271 5.28 -8.73 18.18
C THR A 271 4.69 -7.93 19.35
N ILE A 272 3.55 -8.33 19.91
CA ILE A 272 2.84 -7.65 21.00
C ILE A 272 3.32 -8.15 22.37
N ASN A 273 3.51 -7.22 23.31
CA ASN A 273 3.73 -7.46 24.74
C ASN A 273 3.02 -6.38 25.58
N GLU A 274 3.03 -6.54 26.91
CA GLU A 274 2.32 -5.60 27.82
C GLU A 274 2.88 -4.18 27.75
N GLU A 275 4.19 -4.02 27.62
CA GLU A 275 4.86 -2.72 27.52
C GLU A 275 4.41 -1.95 26.26
N VAL A 276 4.45 -2.61 25.08
CA VAL A 276 3.97 -2.05 23.82
C VAL A 276 2.51 -1.65 23.92
N LEU A 277 1.66 -2.51 24.49
CA LEU A 277 0.23 -2.23 24.62
C LEU A 277 -0.05 -1.05 25.56
N LEU A 278 0.72 -0.93 26.64
CA LEU A 278 0.59 0.20 27.57
C LEU A 278 0.98 1.52 26.91
N ALA A 279 2.09 1.54 26.18
CA ALA A 279 2.54 2.73 25.44
C ALA A 279 1.51 3.15 24.37
N LEU A 280 1.05 2.19 23.56
CA LEU A 280 0.02 2.41 22.55
C LEU A 280 -1.27 2.98 23.14
N LYS A 281 -1.76 2.39 24.26
CA LYS A 281 -2.99 2.87 24.91
C LYS A 281 -2.87 4.29 25.40
N LYS A 282 -1.76 4.62 26.06
CA LYS A 282 -1.53 5.96 26.64
C LYS A 282 -1.39 7.04 25.57
N SER A 283 -0.86 6.71 24.40
CA SER A 283 -0.64 7.66 23.29
C SER A 283 -1.84 7.82 22.34
N GLY A 284 -2.95 7.07 22.58
CA GLY A 284 -4.19 7.26 21.83
C GLY A 284 -4.56 6.13 20.87
N CYS A 285 -3.81 5.00 20.86
CA CYS A 285 -4.18 3.83 20.07
C CYS A 285 -5.49 3.21 20.61
N TYR A 286 -6.50 3.15 19.78
CA TYR A 286 -7.79 2.58 20.15
C TYR A 286 -8.07 1.21 19.52
N ARG A 287 -7.35 0.84 18.43
CA ARG A 287 -7.54 -0.45 17.74
C ARG A 287 -6.25 -0.97 17.11
N ILE A 288 -6.03 -2.27 17.22
CA ILE A 288 -4.95 -2.98 16.55
C ILE A 288 -5.56 -3.95 15.53
N HIS A 289 -5.05 -3.93 14.31
CA HIS A 289 -5.43 -4.85 13.25
C HIS A 289 -4.45 -6.02 13.22
N PHE A 290 -4.93 -7.21 13.56
CA PHE A 290 -4.11 -8.44 13.60
C PHE A 290 -4.33 -9.30 12.37
N GLY A 291 -3.25 -9.66 11.68
CA GLY A 291 -3.25 -10.74 10.71
C GLY A 291 -3.20 -12.10 11.45
N ILE A 292 -4.35 -12.73 11.62
CA ILE A 292 -4.51 -14.00 12.34
C ILE A 292 -4.48 -15.18 11.37
N GLU A 293 -5.15 -15.03 10.25
CA GLU A 293 -5.27 -15.88 9.09
C GLU A 293 -6.09 -17.16 9.36
N SER A 294 -5.63 -18.08 10.19
CA SER A 294 -6.27 -19.40 10.38
C SER A 294 -6.20 -19.89 11.84
N ALA A 295 -7.16 -20.74 12.22
CA ALA A 295 -7.13 -21.51 13.47
C ALA A 295 -6.24 -22.76 13.39
N SER A 296 -5.87 -23.19 12.18
CA SER A 296 -5.14 -24.44 11.96
C SER A 296 -3.62 -24.23 12.06
N PRO A 297 -2.93 -24.91 13.00
CA PRO A 297 -1.46 -24.87 13.06
C PRO A 297 -0.81 -25.35 11.76
N ARG A 298 -1.42 -26.30 11.05
CA ARG A 298 -0.96 -26.82 9.76
C ARG A 298 -0.96 -25.71 8.70
N HIS A 299 -2.04 -24.94 8.58
CA HIS A 299 -2.15 -23.86 7.62
C HIS A 299 -1.28 -22.67 7.97
N LEU A 300 -1.18 -22.30 9.26
CA LEU A 300 -0.25 -21.26 9.71
C LEU A 300 1.21 -21.63 9.40
N LYS A 301 1.57 -22.92 9.47
CA LYS A 301 2.88 -23.41 9.04
C LYS A 301 3.06 -23.35 7.52
N TYR A 302 2.06 -23.76 6.75
CA TYR A 302 2.06 -23.69 5.28
C TYR A 302 2.24 -22.25 4.79
N LEU A 303 1.55 -21.32 5.41
CA LEU A 303 1.67 -19.88 5.14
C LEU A 303 2.95 -19.24 5.73
N GLN A 304 3.80 -19.99 6.42
CA GLN A 304 4.99 -19.50 7.11
C GLN A 304 4.70 -18.28 8.01
N LYS A 305 3.52 -18.27 8.64
CA LYS A 305 3.07 -17.13 9.46
C LYS A 305 3.87 -16.97 10.76
N GLY A 306 4.49 -18.04 11.26
CA GLY A 306 5.34 -18.01 12.48
C GLY A 306 4.59 -17.83 13.79
N GLN A 307 3.27 -18.02 13.79
CA GLN A 307 2.40 -17.91 14.97
C GLN A 307 1.60 -19.20 15.20
N THR A 308 1.02 -19.34 16.40
CA THR A 308 0.12 -20.44 16.75
C THR A 308 -1.19 -19.91 17.30
N PRO A 309 -2.29 -20.70 17.30
CA PRO A 309 -3.57 -20.27 17.88
C PRO A 309 -3.45 -19.79 19.33
N GLU A 310 -2.62 -20.43 20.16
CA GLU A 310 -2.41 -20.05 21.56
C GLU A 310 -1.73 -18.67 21.68
N LYS A 311 -0.74 -18.37 20.80
CA LYS A 311 -0.12 -17.03 20.73
C LYS A 311 -1.14 -15.99 20.32
N VAL A 312 -2.03 -16.30 19.37
CA VAL A 312 -3.12 -15.42 18.93
C VAL A 312 -4.06 -15.12 20.10
N GLU A 313 -4.56 -16.15 20.79
CA GLU A 313 -5.47 -15.99 21.93
C GLU A 313 -4.83 -15.12 23.02
N ARG A 314 -3.56 -15.41 23.35
CA ARG A 314 -2.81 -14.64 24.34
C ARG A 314 -2.72 -13.15 23.94
N ALA A 315 -2.31 -12.85 22.70
CA ALA A 315 -2.18 -11.47 22.21
C ALA A 315 -3.52 -10.75 22.22
N CYS A 316 -4.59 -11.37 21.75
CA CYS A 316 -5.95 -10.80 21.76
C CYS A 316 -6.45 -10.52 23.19
N LYS A 317 -6.21 -11.46 24.13
CA LYS A 317 -6.56 -11.29 25.55
C LYS A 317 -5.78 -10.15 26.20
N MET A 318 -4.47 -10.04 25.93
CA MET A 318 -3.64 -8.94 26.44
C MET A 318 -4.09 -7.59 25.89
N THR A 319 -4.37 -7.51 24.58
CA THR A 319 -4.83 -6.30 23.91
C THR A 319 -6.13 -5.79 24.53
N ARG A 320 -7.10 -6.69 24.74
CA ARG A 320 -8.37 -6.34 25.40
C ARG A 320 -8.17 -5.91 26.85
N LYS A 321 -7.29 -6.61 27.61
CA LYS A 321 -6.94 -6.23 28.99
C LYS A 321 -6.34 -4.81 29.07
N ALA A 322 -5.58 -4.40 28.05
CA ALA A 322 -5.04 -3.06 27.94
C ALA A 322 -6.09 -2.00 27.55
N GLY A 323 -7.35 -2.37 27.31
CA GLY A 323 -8.42 -1.47 26.89
C GLY A 323 -8.28 -0.99 25.44
N ILE A 324 -7.64 -1.79 24.58
CA ILE A 324 -7.52 -1.56 23.15
C ILE A 324 -8.40 -2.57 22.44
N GLY A 325 -9.23 -2.09 21.49
CA GLY A 325 -9.99 -2.95 20.59
C GLY A 325 -9.10 -3.65 19.56
N PHE A 326 -9.62 -4.67 18.90
CA PHE A 326 -8.87 -5.26 17.79
C PHE A 326 -9.75 -5.70 16.63
N PHE A 327 -9.17 -5.63 15.45
CA PHE A 327 -9.70 -6.14 14.19
C PHE A 327 -8.95 -7.44 13.84
N ALA A 328 -9.68 -8.48 13.44
CA ALA A 328 -9.12 -9.77 13.05
C ALA A 328 -9.19 -9.96 11.53
N TYR A 329 -8.03 -10.03 10.88
CA TYR A 329 -7.95 -10.50 9.49
C TYR A 329 -7.82 -12.03 9.50
N MET A 330 -8.76 -12.68 8.83
CA MET A 330 -8.88 -14.12 8.69
C MET A 330 -8.83 -14.51 7.22
N MET A 331 -8.31 -15.68 6.94
CA MET A 331 -8.19 -16.24 5.60
C MET A 331 -8.89 -17.60 5.55
N ILE A 332 -9.60 -17.88 4.48
CA ILE A 332 -10.23 -19.18 4.20
C ILE A 332 -9.90 -19.61 2.77
N GLY A 333 -10.01 -20.91 2.47
CA GLY A 333 -9.61 -21.45 1.18
C GLY A 333 -8.11 -21.52 0.98
N ILE A 334 -7.35 -21.70 2.06
CA ILE A 334 -5.91 -21.96 1.99
C ILE A 334 -5.70 -23.31 1.29
N PRO A 335 -4.68 -23.48 0.43
CA PRO A 335 -4.44 -24.75 -0.25
C PRO A 335 -4.52 -25.95 0.72
N HIS A 336 -5.22 -27.00 0.31
CA HIS A 336 -5.51 -28.21 1.10
C HIS A 336 -6.38 -27.99 2.36
N GLU A 337 -7.03 -26.86 2.52
CA GLU A 337 -7.94 -26.59 3.63
C GLU A 337 -9.29 -27.28 3.37
N THR A 338 -9.75 -28.05 4.36
CA THR A 338 -11.08 -28.66 4.29
C THR A 338 -12.17 -27.69 4.74
N ARG A 339 -13.43 -27.99 4.39
CA ARG A 339 -14.58 -27.19 4.81
C ARG A 339 -14.68 -27.11 6.35
N GLU A 340 -14.38 -28.22 7.04
CA GLU A 340 -14.37 -28.31 8.50
C GLU A 340 -13.31 -27.40 9.12
N GLU A 341 -12.13 -27.31 8.53
CA GLU A 341 -11.05 -26.41 8.97
C GLU A 341 -11.41 -24.94 8.73
N MET A 342 -12.07 -24.61 7.60
CA MET A 342 -12.59 -23.26 7.37
C MET A 342 -13.62 -22.86 8.43
N LEU A 343 -14.56 -23.76 8.75
CA LEU A 343 -15.55 -23.53 9.80
C LEU A 343 -14.91 -23.41 11.18
N ALA A 344 -13.89 -24.19 11.49
CA ALA A 344 -13.12 -24.06 12.72
C ALA A 344 -12.44 -22.70 12.82
N THR A 345 -11.93 -22.15 11.70
CA THR A 345 -11.37 -20.80 11.63
C THR A 345 -12.43 -19.72 11.90
N VAL A 346 -13.65 -19.90 11.40
CA VAL A 346 -14.79 -18.99 11.71
C VAL A 346 -15.16 -19.05 13.19
N ASP A 347 -15.24 -20.24 13.78
CA ASP A 347 -15.58 -20.39 15.21
C ASP A 347 -14.45 -19.88 16.12
N PHE A 348 -13.18 -20.06 15.71
CA PHE A 348 -12.03 -19.46 16.39
C PHE A 348 -12.15 -17.93 16.42
N ALA A 349 -12.44 -17.30 15.29
CA ALA A 349 -12.64 -15.85 15.24
C ALA A 349 -13.77 -15.39 16.16
N LYS A 350 -14.91 -16.10 16.23
CA LYS A 350 -16.01 -15.81 17.18
C LYS A 350 -15.55 -15.89 18.62
N ASN A 351 -14.76 -16.93 18.97
CA ASN A 351 -14.26 -17.13 20.35
C ASN A 351 -13.26 -16.06 20.77
N LEU A 352 -12.47 -15.52 19.84
CA LEU A 352 -11.57 -14.38 20.08
C LEU A 352 -12.33 -13.09 20.40
N LYS A 353 -13.60 -12.96 19.95
CA LYS A 353 -14.47 -11.79 20.17
C LYS A 353 -13.82 -10.47 19.71
N PRO A 354 -13.35 -10.35 18.47
CA PRO A 354 -12.84 -9.08 17.94
C PRO A 354 -13.98 -8.05 17.83
N ASP A 355 -13.66 -6.75 17.80
CA ASP A 355 -14.64 -5.72 17.46
C ASP A 355 -15.15 -5.90 16.02
N TYR A 356 -14.25 -6.31 15.14
CA TYR A 356 -14.53 -6.63 13.74
C TYR A 356 -13.67 -7.80 13.28
N ALA A 357 -14.23 -8.60 12.38
CA ALA A 357 -13.48 -9.65 11.67
C ALA A 357 -13.74 -9.52 10.17
N GLN A 358 -12.69 -9.66 9.38
CA GLN A 358 -12.76 -9.75 7.93
C GLN A 358 -12.24 -11.12 7.50
N PHE A 359 -13.04 -11.82 6.71
CA PHE A 359 -12.64 -13.07 6.06
C PHE A 359 -12.33 -12.80 4.59
N SER A 360 -11.13 -13.15 4.19
CA SER A 360 -10.69 -13.06 2.79
C SER A 360 -10.44 -14.45 2.25
N ILE A 361 -10.79 -14.66 0.98
CA ILE A 361 -10.41 -15.90 0.27
C ILE A 361 -8.90 -15.84 0.04
N CYS A 362 -8.21 -16.95 0.33
CA CYS A 362 -6.79 -17.09 0.08
C CYS A 362 -6.51 -16.96 -1.43
N THR A 363 -6.11 -15.78 -1.86
CA THR A 363 -5.81 -15.50 -3.25
C THR A 363 -4.29 -15.56 -3.45
N PRO A 364 -3.80 -16.46 -4.32
CA PRO A 364 -2.37 -16.53 -4.62
C PRO A 364 -1.99 -15.36 -5.54
N TYR A 365 -1.53 -14.27 -4.93
CA TYR A 365 -1.12 -13.07 -5.65
C TYR A 365 0.16 -13.31 -6.48
N PRO A 366 0.34 -12.54 -7.57
CA PRO A 366 1.48 -12.73 -8.47
C PRO A 366 2.81 -12.53 -7.76
N LYS A 367 3.81 -13.29 -8.17
CA LYS A 367 5.20 -13.24 -7.64
C LYS A 367 5.32 -13.56 -6.13
N THR A 368 4.23 -14.01 -5.46
CA THR A 368 4.32 -14.49 -4.08
C THR A 368 4.85 -15.93 -4.03
N GLU A 369 5.47 -16.28 -2.90
CA GLU A 369 5.91 -17.66 -2.63
C GLU A 369 4.74 -18.64 -2.66
N LEU A 370 3.56 -18.23 -2.13
CA LEU A 370 2.34 -19.04 -2.18
C LEU A 370 1.94 -19.38 -3.62
N TYR A 371 2.01 -18.42 -4.53
CA TYR A 371 1.70 -18.64 -5.93
C TYR A 371 2.66 -19.66 -6.55
N GLN A 372 3.96 -19.54 -6.25
CA GLN A 372 4.97 -20.49 -6.72
C GLN A 372 4.76 -21.88 -6.12
N GLN A 373 4.49 -22.00 -4.82
CA GLN A 373 4.17 -23.27 -4.17
C GLN A 373 2.96 -23.95 -4.83
N MET A 374 1.89 -23.23 -5.09
CA MET A 374 0.69 -23.78 -5.76
C MET A 374 0.99 -24.23 -7.20
N ARG A 375 1.90 -23.58 -7.89
CA ARG A 375 2.36 -24.04 -9.21
C ARG A 375 3.20 -25.32 -9.10
N ASP A 376 4.11 -25.37 -8.17
CA ASP A 376 4.97 -26.55 -7.94
C ASP A 376 4.16 -27.77 -7.49
N GLU A 377 3.07 -27.57 -6.75
CA GLU A 377 2.11 -28.58 -6.33
C GLU A 377 1.09 -28.96 -7.42
N GLY A 378 1.09 -28.27 -8.57
CA GLY A 378 0.16 -28.52 -9.68
C GLY A 378 -1.27 -28.06 -9.43
N ILE A 379 -1.54 -27.26 -8.38
CA ILE A 379 -2.83 -26.63 -8.11
C ILE A 379 -3.10 -25.55 -9.16
N VAL A 380 -2.06 -24.78 -9.50
CA VAL A 380 -2.07 -23.80 -10.58
C VAL A 380 -1.21 -24.32 -11.71
N THR A 381 -1.84 -24.64 -12.85
CA THR A 381 -1.15 -25.28 -14.00
C THR A 381 -0.56 -24.28 -14.98
N GLU A 382 -1.11 -23.08 -15.07
CA GLU A 382 -0.67 -22.01 -15.99
C GLU A 382 -0.29 -20.75 -15.24
N ASP A 383 0.65 -19.96 -15.78
CA ASP A 383 1.01 -18.66 -15.21
C ASP A 383 -0.01 -17.60 -15.65
N TYR A 384 -1.22 -17.71 -15.11
CA TYR A 384 -2.31 -16.81 -15.46
C TYR A 384 -2.04 -15.33 -15.09
N TRP A 385 -1.21 -15.06 -14.10
CA TRP A 385 -0.84 -13.68 -13.78
C TRP A 385 0.12 -13.07 -14.79
N GLN A 386 1.09 -13.86 -15.29
CA GLN A 386 1.98 -13.44 -16.37
C GLN A 386 1.18 -13.23 -17.65
N ASP A 387 0.27 -14.15 -17.97
CA ASP A 387 -0.64 -14.02 -19.13
C ASP A 387 -1.51 -12.77 -19.02
N PHE A 388 -2.04 -12.46 -17.83
CA PHE A 388 -2.81 -11.23 -17.61
C PHE A 388 -1.95 -9.97 -17.76
N ALA A 389 -0.73 -9.97 -17.24
CA ALA A 389 0.17 -8.83 -17.36
C ALA A 389 0.58 -8.54 -18.81
N GLU A 390 0.77 -9.60 -19.62
CA GLU A 390 1.07 -9.50 -21.04
C GLU A 390 -0.14 -9.11 -21.89
N ARG A 391 -1.31 -9.67 -21.55
CA ARG A 391 -2.57 -9.53 -22.28
C ARG A 391 -3.73 -9.19 -21.33
N PRO A 392 -3.76 -7.97 -20.78
CA PRO A 392 -4.81 -7.54 -19.87
C PRO A 392 -6.20 -7.63 -20.53
N ARG A 393 -7.18 -8.26 -19.85
CA ARG A 393 -8.54 -8.46 -20.38
C ARG A 393 -9.59 -8.51 -19.28
N VAL A 394 -10.81 -8.12 -19.62
CA VAL A 394 -11.94 -8.01 -18.68
C VAL A 394 -12.43 -9.39 -18.20
N ASP A 395 -12.34 -10.41 -19.05
CA ASP A 395 -12.79 -11.77 -18.76
C ASP A 395 -11.76 -12.62 -18.00
N PHE A 396 -10.70 -11.98 -17.51
CA PHE A 396 -9.68 -12.63 -16.69
C PHE A 396 -10.28 -13.27 -15.43
N LYS A 397 -9.91 -14.51 -15.19
CA LYS A 397 -10.31 -15.27 -14.00
C LYS A 397 -9.11 -15.85 -13.29
N ILE A 398 -9.09 -15.69 -11.99
CA ILE A 398 -8.12 -16.35 -11.12
C ILE A 398 -8.48 -17.85 -11.07
N GLN A 399 -7.49 -18.70 -11.27
CA GLN A 399 -7.67 -20.16 -11.32
C GLN A 399 -6.99 -20.77 -10.08
N PHE A 400 -7.75 -21.28 -9.14
CA PHE A 400 -7.30 -22.15 -8.05
C PHE A 400 -8.49 -22.83 -7.37
#